data_237d878aa71f90ecb80018770a07d44c
#
_entry.id   237d878aa71f90ecb80018770a07d44c
#
_cell.length_a   1.000
_cell.length_b   1.000
_cell.length_c   1.000
_cell.angle_alpha   90.00
_cell.angle_beta   90.00
_cell.angle_gamma   90.00
#
_symmetry.space_group_name_H-M   'P 1'
#
loop_
_entity.id
_entity.type
_entity.pdbx_description
1 polymer ?
#
loop_
_entity_poly.entity_id
_entity_poly.type
_entity_poly.pdbx_seq_one_letter_code
_entity_poly.pdbx_strand_id
1 'polypeptide(L)'
;MALSREENEMLTRVGKGTPGGEMLRRYWHPVGFTNELKNRPVKRRLLGEDLVLFRDDQRRAGLLGLYCTHRGTSLEFGHVEDGGLRCCYHGWLYDVSGKILETPGEPTDSTFYQRVRHPAYKVQELAGIVFAYLGPDPAPLLPRYDVLV
;
A
#
# COMPACT_ATOMS: atom_id res chain seq x y z
N MET A 1 -29.38 24.95 7.53
CA MET A 1 -30.08 23.65 7.41
C MET A 1 -29.09 22.57 7.73
N ALA A 2 -29.36 21.66 8.66
CA ALA A 2 -28.46 20.57 8.98
C ALA A 2 -28.55 19.49 7.89
N LEU A 3 -27.44 18.82 7.58
CA LEU A 3 -27.43 17.67 6.68
C LEU A 3 -28.27 16.53 7.28
N SER A 4 -28.95 15.79 6.43
CA SER A 4 -29.55 14.51 6.80
C SER A 4 -28.45 13.51 7.16
N ARG A 5 -28.80 12.43 7.87
CA ARG A 5 -27.86 11.38 8.20
C ARG A 5 -27.24 10.75 6.93
N GLU A 6 -28.06 10.55 5.91
CA GLU A 6 -27.63 9.96 4.63
C GLU A 6 -26.63 10.87 3.88
N GLU A 7 -26.95 12.16 3.77
CA GLU A 7 -26.02 13.15 3.21
C GLU A 7 -24.70 13.20 3.97
N ASN A 8 -24.77 13.19 5.31
CA ASN A 8 -23.57 13.18 6.14
C ASN A 8 -22.73 11.92 5.93
N GLU A 9 -23.34 10.72 5.87
CA GLU A 9 -22.64 9.47 5.59
C GLU A 9 -22.01 9.47 4.19
N MET A 10 -22.69 9.99 3.19
CA MET A 10 -22.18 10.12 1.82
C MET A 10 -20.93 10.99 1.77
N LEU A 11 -20.91 12.10 2.51
CA LEU A 11 -19.78 13.03 2.53
C LEU A 11 -18.60 12.57 3.38
N THR A 12 -18.86 11.79 4.44
CA THR A 12 -17.83 11.48 5.45
C THR A 12 -17.24 10.08 5.33
N ARG A 13 -17.93 9.13 4.69
CA ARG A 13 -17.38 7.79 4.47
C ARG A 13 -16.37 7.79 3.32
N VAL A 14 -15.13 7.41 3.63
CA VAL A 14 -13.99 7.42 2.69
C VAL A 14 -13.44 6.02 2.38
N GLY A 15 -14.06 4.98 2.90
CA GLY A 15 -13.65 3.61 2.63
C GLY A 15 -13.94 3.18 1.18
N LYS A 16 -13.30 2.09 0.77
CA LYS A 16 -13.52 1.48 -0.55
C LYS A 16 -15.00 1.16 -0.77
N GLY A 17 -15.51 1.47 -1.95
CA GLY A 17 -16.93 1.27 -2.33
C GLY A 17 -17.87 2.36 -1.85
N THR A 18 -17.40 3.38 -1.13
CA THR A 18 -18.21 4.55 -0.78
C THR A 18 -18.02 5.66 -1.81
N PRO A 19 -19.05 6.52 -2.09
CA PRO A 19 -18.91 7.59 -3.08
C PRO A 19 -17.72 8.52 -2.82
N GLY A 20 -17.56 9.00 -1.57
CA GLY A 20 -16.42 9.83 -1.17
C GLY A 20 -15.09 9.10 -1.28
N GLY A 21 -15.05 7.84 -0.88
CA GLY A 21 -13.85 7.01 -1.00
C GLY A 21 -13.42 6.79 -2.44
N GLU A 22 -14.34 6.43 -3.32
CA GLU A 22 -14.04 6.20 -4.74
C GLU A 22 -13.62 7.49 -5.46
N MET A 23 -14.15 8.64 -5.07
CA MET A 23 -13.70 9.94 -5.57
C MET A 23 -12.28 10.23 -5.08
N LEU A 24 -12.02 10.15 -3.76
CA LEU A 24 -10.73 10.48 -3.17
C LEU A 24 -9.60 9.57 -3.65
N ARG A 25 -9.86 8.28 -3.90
CA ARG A 25 -8.87 7.34 -4.45
C ARG A 25 -8.28 7.77 -5.79
N ARG A 26 -8.96 8.63 -6.53
CA ARG A 26 -8.50 9.13 -7.85
C ARG A 26 -7.47 10.26 -7.74
N TYR A 27 -7.03 10.60 -6.53
CA TYR A 27 -6.01 11.60 -6.26
C TYR A 27 -4.80 10.97 -5.59
N TRP A 28 -3.65 11.61 -5.74
CA TRP A 28 -2.45 11.28 -4.99
C TRP A 28 -2.55 11.84 -3.57
N HIS A 29 -2.23 11.02 -2.58
CA HIS A 29 -2.24 11.38 -1.17
C HIS A 29 -0.86 11.26 -0.57
N PRO A 30 -0.37 12.23 0.22
CA PRO A 30 0.85 12.06 0.98
C PRO A 30 0.62 10.95 2.03
N VAL A 31 1.55 9.99 2.11
CA VAL A 31 1.41 8.81 2.97
C VAL A 31 2.60 8.63 3.91
N GLY A 32 3.66 9.40 3.74
CA GLY A 32 4.84 9.39 4.60
C GLY A 32 5.96 10.25 4.06
N PHE A 33 7.07 10.25 4.77
CA PHE A 33 8.29 10.93 4.33
C PHE A 33 9.35 9.91 3.88
N THR A 34 10.11 10.29 2.86
CA THR A 34 11.21 9.45 2.32
C THR A 34 12.21 9.04 3.40
N ASN A 35 12.51 9.91 4.36
CA ASN A 35 13.46 9.65 5.44
C ASN A 35 12.96 8.70 6.54
N GLU A 36 11.65 8.43 6.60
CA GLU A 36 11.08 7.42 7.50
C GLU A 36 11.33 6.00 7.00
N LEU A 37 11.50 5.82 5.68
CA LEU A 37 11.66 4.52 5.04
C LEU A 37 13.12 4.05 5.09
N LYS A 38 13.55 3.69 6.29
CA LYS A 38 14.90 3.12 6.53
C LYS A 38 14.85 1.60 6.34
N ASN A 39 15.06 0.85 7.41
CA ASN A 39 15.20 -0.61 7.37
C ASN A 39 13.97 -1.34 7.91
N ARG A 40 12.88 -0.64 8.16
CA ARG A 40 11.66 -1.22 8.73
C ARG A 40 10.42 -0.73 7.99
N PRO A 41 9.46 -1.62 7.76
CA PRO A 41 8.16 -1.22 7.25
C PRO A 41 7.41 -0.37 8.29
N VAL A 42 6.56 0.51 7.81
CA VAL A 42 5.80 1.47 8.64
C VAL A 42 4.32 1.31 8.32
N LYS A 43 3.52 1.03 9.34
CA LYS A 43 2.06 0.97 9.20
C LYS A 43 1.49 2.34 8.86
N ARG A 44 0.52 2.36 7.94
CA ARG A 44 -0.24 3.54 7.52
C ARG A 44 -1.71 3.20 7.43
N ARG A 45 -2.57 4.21 7.62
CA ARG A 45 -3.99 4.11 7.33
C ARG A 45 -4.38 5.22 6.37
N LEU A 46 -4.94 4.84 5.24
CA LEU A 46 -5.36 5.78 4.20
C LEU A 46 -6.70 5.34 3.62
N LEU A 47 -7.66 6.28 3.54
CA LEU A 47 -9.00 6.04 2.97
C LEU A 47 -9.67 4.75 3.49
N GLY A 48 -9.54 4.50 4.81
CA GLY A 48 -10.14 3.34 5.48
C GLY A 48 -9.37 2.03 5.34
N GLU A 49 -8.25 2.00 4.61
CA GLU A 49 -7.41 0.81 4.46
C GLU A 49 -6.18 0.85 5.38
N ASP A 50 -5.90 -0.28 6.01
CA ASP A 50 -4.65 -0.48 6.74
C ASP A 50 -3.58 -0.98 5.77
N LEU A 51 -2.48 -0.26 5.71
CA LEU A 51 -1.41 -0.42 4.72
C LEU A 51 -0.05 -0.51 5.43
N VAL A 52 0.93 -1.02 4.71
CA VAL A 52 2.33 -0.99 5.11
C VAL A 52 3.16 -0.31 4.03
N LEU A 53 3.87 0.74 4.43
CA LEU A 53 4.80 1.47 3.59
C LEU A 53 6.22 1.01 3.92
N PHE A 54 7.03 0.68 2.91
CA PHE A 54 8.40 0.22 3.11
C PHE A 54 9.30 0.63 1.95
N ARG A 55 10.59 0.49 2.13
CA ARG A 55 11.58 0.60 1.06
C ARG A 55 12.34 -0.71 0.99
N ASP A 56 12.37 -1.31 -0.19
CA ASP A 56 13.11 -2.54 -0.40
C ASP A 56 14.65 -2.28 -0.44
N ASP A 57 15.43 -3.34 -0.48
CA ASP A 57 16.88 -3.30 -0.57
C ASP A 57 17.39 -2.74 -1.92
N GLN A 58 16.54 -2.72 -2.95
CA GLN A 58 16.80 -2.04 -4.23
C GLN A 58 16.40 -0.55 -4.21
N ARG A 59 16.08 0.00 -3.04
CA ARG A 59 15.69 1.39 -2.79
C ARG A 59 14.35 1.80 -3.41
N ARG A 60 13.49 0.87 -3.79
CA ARG A 60 12.15 1.16 -4.29
C ARG A 60 11.18 1.30 -3.12
N ALA A 61 10.35 2.34 -3.14
CA ALA A 61 9.24 2.47 -2.19
C ALA A 61 8.07 1.57 -2.61
N GLY A 62 7.46 0.90 -1.65
CA GLY A 62 6.28 0.05 -1.84
C GLY A 62 5.21 0.34 -0.81
N LEU A 63 3.94 0.26 -1.23
CA LEU A 63 2.77 0.38 -0.36
C LEU A 63 1.88 -0.84 -0.57
N LEU A 64 1.82 -1.70 0.43
CA LEU A 64 1.07 -2.95 0.39
C LEU A 64 -0.08 -2.94 1.39
N GLY A 65 -1.06 -3.83 1.20
CA GLY A 65 -2.03 -4.16 2.24
C GLY A 65 -1.31 -4.64 3.50
N LEU A 66 -1.79 -4.22 4.67
CA LEU A 66 -1.10 -4.51 5.93
C LEU A 66 -1.06 -6.01 6.27
N TYR A 67 -2.11 -6.75 5.90
CA TYR A 67 -2.30 -8.12 6.38
C TYR A 67 -1.86 -9.14 5.33
N CYS A 68 -0.87 -9.95 5.68
CA CYS A 68 -0.30 -11.01 4.84
C CYS A 68 -1.41 -11.89 4.23
N THR A 69 -1.37 -12.08 2.91
CA THR A 69 -2.36 -12.87 2.14
C THR A 69 -2.44 -14.34 2.62
N HIS A 70 -1.36 -14.85 3.22
CA HIS A 70 -1.32 -16.23 3.73
C HIS A 70 -2.27 -16.43 4.92
N ARG A 71 -2.00 -15.75 6.05
CA ARG A 71 -2.76 -15.91 7.31
C ARG A 71 -2.98 -14.61 8.09
N GLY A 72 -3.00 -13.45 7.42
CA GLY A 72 -3.41 -12.19 8.03
C GLY A 72 -2.44 -11.57 9.03
N THR A 73 -1.20 -12.05 9.12
CA THR A 73 -0.19 -11.44 9.99
C THR A 73 0.13 -10.03 9.51
N SER A 74 0.29 -9.08 10.43
CA SER A 74 0.66 -7.70 10.09
C SER A 74 2.07 -7.64 9.52
N LEU A 75 2.19 -7.15 8.28
CA LEU A 75 3.47 -6.99 7.59
C LEU A 75 4.34 -5.86 8.14
N GLU A 76 3.83 -5.04 9.08
CA GLU A 76 4.65 -4.05 9.80
C GLU A 76 5.77 -4.68 10.63
N PHE A 77 5.62 -5.98 11.00
CA PHE A 77 6.61 -6.76 11.71
C PHE A 77 7.51 -7.58 10.77
N GLY A 78 7.34 -7.41 9.46
CA GLY A 78 8.12 -8.08 8.44
C GLY A 78 9.56 -7.56 8.31
N HIS A 79 10.34 -8.23 7.49
CA HIS A 79 11.73 -7.90 7.21
C HIS A 79 11.90 -7.50 5.74
N VAL A 80 12.65 -6.42 5.51
CA VAL A 80 13.04 -6.02 4.15
C VAL A 80 14.26 -6.84 3.74
N GLU A 81 14.11 -7.64 2.69
CA GLU A 81 15.17 -8.47 2.14
C GLU A 81 14.80 -8.99 0.73
N ASP A 82 15.77 -9.43 -0.04
CA ASP A 82 15.60 -10.11 -1.32
C ASP A 82 14.64 -9.41 -2.31
N GLY A 83 14.69 -8.08 -2.35
CA GLY A 83 13.88 -7.26 -3.25
C GLY A 83 12.42 -7.09 -2.82
N GLY A 84 12.11 -7.32 -1.54
CA GLY A 84 10.74 -7.23 -1.08
C GLY A 84 10.56 -7.09 0.43
N LEU A 85 9.36 -7.42 0.88
CA LEU A 85 8.96 -7.46 2.28
C LEU A 85 8.57 -8.89 2.65
N ARG A 86 9.34 -9.50 3.55
CA ARG A 86 9.10 -10.86 4.04
C ARG A 86 8.24 -10.85 5.29
N CYS A 87 7.17 -11.62 5.27
CA CYS A 87 6.31 -11.83 6.43
C CYS A 87 7.07 -12.58 7.53
N CYS A 88 7.05 -12.05 8.75
CA CYS A 88 7.75 -12.63 9.91
C CYS A 88 7.18 -13.98 10.38
N TYR A 89 5.96 -14.35 9.95
CA TYR A 89 5.29 -15.56 10.46
C TYR A 89 5.67 -16.82 9.69
N HIS A 90 5.45 -16.85 8.35
CA HIS A 90 5.75 -18.03 7.52
C HIS A 90 6.63 -17.70 6.30
N GLY A 91 7.28 -16.53 6.30
CA GLY A 91 8.30 -16.20 5.31
C GLY A 91 7.80 -15.86 3.90
N TRP A 92 6.48 -15.68 3.67
CA TRP A 92 6.00 -15.24 2.35
C TRP A 92 6.61 -13.90 2.00
N LEU A 93 7.19 -13.80 0.80
CA LEU A 93 7.91 -12.62 0.32
C LEU A 93 7.10 -11.91 -0.76
N TYR A 94 6.93 -10.61 -0.62
CA TYR A 94 6.17 -9.75 -1.53
C TYR A 94 7.07 -8.65 -2.08
N ASP A 95 7.05 -8.45 -3.41
CA ASP A 95 7.70 -7.28 -4.00
C ASP A 95 6.84 -6.00 -3.83
N VAL A 96 7.38 -4.86 -4.26
CA VAL A 96 6.69 -3.55 -4.17
C VAL A 96 5.39 -3.48 -5.00
N SER A 97 5.18 -4.40 -5.95
CA SER A 97 3.97 -4.50 -6.78
C SER A 97 2.92 -5.47 -6.21
N GLY A 98 3.20 -6.09 -5.06
CA GLY A 98 2.35 -7.13 -4.46
C GLY A 98 2.47 -8.50 -5.13
N LYS A 99 3.46 -8.69 -6.01
CA LYS A 99 3.79 -10.02 -6.54
C LYS A 99 4.38 -10.85 -5.41
N ILE A 100 3.94 -12.10 -5.28
CA ILE A 100 4.52 -13.05 -4.35
C ILE A 100 5.77 -13.63 -5.01
N LEU A 101 6.93 -13.44 -4.39
CA LEU A 101 8.22 -13.92 -4.88
C LEU A 101 8.55 -15.30 -4.34
N GLU A 102 8.21 -15.56 -3.06
CA GLU A 102 8.48 -16.82 -2.38
C GLU A 102 7.33 -17.21 -1.46
N THR A 103 7.12 -18.50 -1.36
CA THR A 103 6.13 -19.13 -0.46
C THR A 103 6.78 -20.32 0.27
N PRO A 104 7.67 -20.06 1.25
CA PRO A 104 8.29 -21.13 2.02
C PRO A 104 7.23 -22.03 2.68
N GLY A 105 7.46 -23.34 2.66
CA GLY A 105 6.51 -24.33 3.17
C GLY A 105 5.49 -24.83 2.15
N GLU A 106 5.33 -24.19 0.99
CA GLU A 106 4.60 -24.75 -0.14
C GLU A 106 5.47 -25.78 -0.88
N PRO A 107 4.86 -26.81 -1.51
CA PRO A 107 5.59 -27.73 -2.36
C PRO A 107 6.39 -27.01 -3.44
N THR A 108 7.58 -27.50 -3.78
CA THR A 108 8.50 -26.86 -4.73
C THR A 108 7.94 -26.77 -6.16
N ASP A 109 6.98 -27.61 -6.51
CA ASP A 109 6.25 -27.60 -7.76
C ASP A 109 4.95 -26.78 -7.73
N SER A 110 4.63 -26.17 -6.59
CA SER A 110 3.45 -25.32 -6.43
C SER A 110 3.56 -24.06 -7.30
N THR A 111 2.55 -23.81 -8.12
CA THR A 111 2.40 -22.58 -8.90
C THR A 111 1.34 -21.65 -8.31
N PHE A 112 0.85 -21.95 -7.12
CA PHE A 112 -0.23 -21.22 -6.46
C PHE A 112 0.08 -19.72 -6.35
N TYR A 113 1.28 -19.36 -5.92
CA TYR A 113 1.73 -17.98 -5.76
C TYR A 113 1.69 -17.15 -7.06
N GLN A 114 1.73 -17.80 -8.23
CA GLN A 114 1.65 -17.09 -9.52
C GLN A 114 0.23 -16.56 -9.81
N ARG A 115 -0.79 -17.15 -9.20
CA ARG A 115 -2.21 -16.83 -9.40
C ARG A 115 -2.77 -15.89 -8.34
N VAL A 116 -2.01 -15.63 -7.27
CA VAL A 116 -2.41 -14.79 -6.14
C VAL A 116 -1.57 -13.52 -6.15
N ARG A 117 -2.21 -12.40 -5.90
CA ARG A 117 -1.56 -11.09 -5.73
C ARG A 117 -1.90 -10.53 -4.37
N HIS A 118 -0.91 -9.97 -3.72
CA HIS A 118 -1.13 -9.18 -2.52
C HIS A 118 -1.59 -7.77 -2.90
N PRO A 119 -2.53 -7.16 -2.17
CA PRO A 119 -2.94 -5.78 -2.44
C PRO A 119 -1.74 -4.84 -2.42
N ALA A 120 -1.59 -4.04 -3.48
CA ALA A 120 -0.50 -3.08 -3.63
C ALA A 120 -1.00 -1.83 -4.31
N TYR A 121 -0.39 -0.70 -3.99
CA TYR A 121 -0.77 0.62 -4.51
C TYR A 121 0.45 1.34 -5.07
N LYS A 122 0.20 2.19 -6.07
CA LYS A 122 1.27 2.98 -6.68
C LYS A 122 1.78 4.04 -5.72
N VAL A 123 3.09 4.19 -5.69
CA VAL A 123 3.76 5.25 -4.93
C VAL A 123 4.71 6.02 -5.81
N GLN A 124 4.86 7.32 -5.53
CA GLN A 124 5.85 8.20 -6.12
C GLN A 124 6.45 9.09 -5.03
N GLU A 125 7.70 9.48 -5.21
CA GLU A 125 8.40 10.36 -4.29
C GLU A 125 8.62 11.71 -4.95
N LEU A 126 8.29 12.79 -4.23
CA LEU A 126 8.54 14.16 -4.65
C LEU A 126 8.92 15.00 -3.43
N ALA A 127 10.04 15.73 -3.50
CA ALA A 127 10.51 16.65 -2.45
C ALA A 127 10.55 16.01 -1.04
N GLY A 128 10.96 14.74 -0.94
CA GLY A 128 11.05 14.03 0.34
C GLY A 128 9.72 13.51 0.91
N ILE A 129 8.64 13.65 0.16
CA ILE A 129 7.31 13.12 0.50
C ILE A 129 7.02 11.89 -0.37
N VAL A 130 6.47 10.85 0.24
CA VAL A 130 5.94 9.68 -0.47
C VAL A 130 4.45 9.89 -0.68
N PHE A 131 4.03 9.88 -1.95
CA PHE A 131 2.64 9.96 -2.36
C PHE A 131 2.12 8.59 -2.79
N ALA A 132 0.88 8.28 -2.43
CA ALA A 132 0.18 7.06 -2.81
C ALA A 132 -1.04 7.34 -3.68
N TYR A 133 -1.28 6.46 -4.64
CA TYR A 133 -2.48 6.47 -5.47
C TYR A 133 -3.23 5.15 -5.30
N LEU A 134 -4.48 5.22 -4.83
CA LEU A 134 -5.31 4.05 -4.52
C LEU A 134 -6.41 3.80 -5.57
N GLY A 135 -6.47 4.62 -6.60
CA GLY A 135 -7.51 4.56 -7.63
C GLY A 135 -7.24 3.55 -8.74
N PRO A 136 -8.14 3.51 -9.74
CA PRO A 136 -8.00 2.62 -10.89
C PRO A 136 -6.88 3.07 -11.83
N ASP A 137 -6.38 2.14 -12.63
CA ASP A 137 -5.43 2.43 -13.70
C ASP A 137 -6.12 3.04 -14.94
N PRO A 138 -5.41 3.93 -15.68
CA PRO A 138 -4.08 4.47 -15.38
C PRO A 138 -4.11 5.54 -14.29
N ALA A 139 -3.09 5.56 -13.43
CA ALA A 139 -2.94 6.64 -12.46
C ALA A 139 -2.66 7.97 -13.18
N PRO A 140 -3.25 9.09 -12.73
CA PRO A 140 -2.90 10.41 -13.24
C PRO A 140 -1.44 10.76 -12.90
N LEU A 141 -0.88 11.75 -13.59
CA LEU A 141 0.42 12.28 -13.20
C LEU A 141 0.35 12.86 -11.79
N LEU A 142 1.40 12.64 -11.00
CA LEU A 142 1.54 13.32 -9.71
C LEU A 142 1.70 14.81 -9.95
N PRO A 143 0.82 15.68 -9.39
CA PRO A 143 0.94 17.11 -9.58
C PRO A 143 2.27 17.64 -9.04
N ARG A 144 2.89 18.54 -9.78
CA ARG A 144 4.04 19.32 -9.31
C ARG A 144 3.53 20.53 -8.56
N TYR A 145 3.45 20.42 -7.25
CA TYR A 145 3.03 21.53 -6.40
C TYR A 145 4.15 22.57 -6.32
N ASP A 146 3.85 23.83 -6.58
CA ASP A 146 4.85 24.93 -6.58
C ASP A 146 5.64 25.03 -5.28
N VAL A 147 5.00 24.64 -4.16
CA VAL A 147 5.65 24.63 -2.84
C VAL A 147 6.67 23.48 -2.66
N LEU A 148 6.71 22.52 -3.57
CA LEU A 148 7.57 21.34 -3.50
C LEU A 148 8.66 21.33 -4.59
N VAL A 149 8.68 22.27 -5.51
CA VAL A 149 9.60 22.32 -6.66
C VAL A 149 10.28 23.67 -6.80
#